data_b76b8156a076abf093e35198ddaeef8d
#
_entry.id   b76b8156a076abf093e35198ddaeef8d
#
_cell.length_a   1.000
_cell.length_b   1.000
_cell.length_c   1.000
_cell.angle_alpha   90.00
_cell.angle_beta   90.00
_cell.angle_gamma   90.00
#
_symmetry.space_group_name_H-M   'P 1'
#
loop_
_entity.id
_entity.type
_entity.pdbx_description
1 polymer ?
#
loop_
_entity_poly.entity_id
_entity_poly.type
_entity_poly.pdbx_seq_one_letter_code
_entity_poly.pdbx_strand_id
1 'polypeptide(L)'
;MNVDNKILIVGGGISGITTALEAAETGYEVILIEKSPTLGGRISGFHQYFPKMCPPTCGLEINYRRLRSSRKIEVHTLSEVKYISGEPGAYKVLVEKKPSYVNDKCVLCDHCTAVCPSERKNDFNYDMDQTKAIFLPNAMAFPSRYVIDREACETGCEKCSEACKYDAVDLNMKEEEFEFDAASIVFATGWKPYDAKKLKNLGFSSSPDVINNVMMERLASVSGPTKGRILRPSNQEPVESVAFVQCAGSRDEKHLPYCSSICCLGSLKQANYLLEQNPDSRISIFYIDIRTAGKYEDFVASVQSHPNVEMIKGKVAKIDQEQNGKPVVDAEDILNQKMIRREYDLVVLATGMEPNLKEQIPLKEIQLDEDGFMHPDFQKPGIYSAGTAKRPVDVNSTIQDSTGTALKAIQTVRLN
;
A
#
# COMPACT_ATOMS: atom_id res chain seq x y z
N MET A 1 9.21 4.52 -40.02
CA MET A 1 9.36 3.62 -38.88
C MET A 1 8.09 3.73 -38.08
N ASN A 2 7.33 2.65 -37.94
CA ASN A 2 6.18 2.68 -37.01
C ASN A 2 6.77 2.75 -35.61
N VAL A 3 6.78 3.94 -35.03
CA VAL A 3 7.08 4.14 -33.62
C VAL A 3 5.93 3.46 -32.87
N ASP A 4 6.23 2.47 -32.06
CA ASP A 4 5.22 1.84 -31.21
C ASP A 4 4.63 2.91 -30.29
N ASN A 5 3.34 3.24 -30.49
CA ASN A 5 2.61 4.24 -29.70
C ASN A 5 2.26 3.74 -28.30
N LYS A 6 3.11 2.89 -27.71
CA LYS A 6 2.86 2.27 -26.41
C LYS A 6 3.48 3.07 -25.27
N ILE A 7 2.71 3.19 -24.19
CA ILE A 7 3.16 3.77 -22.93
C ILE A 7 3.28 2.63 -21.92
N LEU A 8 4.49 2.44 -21.37
CA LEU A 8 4.71 1.48 -20.30
C LEU A 8 4.48 2.16 -18.95
N ILE A 9 3.71 1.49 -18.08
CA ILE A 9 3.46 1.94 -16.71
C ILE A 9 3.92 0.86 -15.74
N VAL A 10 4.82 1.23 -14.83
CA VAL A 10 5.40 0.33 -13.82
C VAL A 10 4.77 0.62 -12.46
N GLY A 11 3.95 -0.30 -11.99
CA GLY A 11 3.17 -0.22 -10.75
C GLY A 11 1.67 -0.08 -10.99
N GLY A 12 0.90 -1.07 -10.53
CA GLY A 12 -0.55 -1.18 -10.68
C GLY A 12 -1.35 -0.65 -9.49
N GLY A 13 -0.79 0.29 -8.71
CA GLY A 13 -1.50 1.03 -7.68
C GLY A 13 -2.43 2.11 -8.27
N ILE A 14 -3.07 2.91 -7.41
CA ILE A 14 -4.01 3.96 -7.85
C ILE A 14 -3.38 4.93 -8.86
N SER A 15 -2.10 5.25 -8.68
CA SER A 15 -1.36 6.13 -9.59
C SER A 15 -1.21 5.51 -10.97
N GLY A 16 -0.73 4.26 -11.05
CA GLY A 16 -0.54 3.58 -12.33
C GLY A 16 -1.87 3.29 -13.03
N ILE A 17 -2.89 2.87 -12.29
CA ILE A 17 -4.24 2.66 -12.84
C ILE A 17 -4.80 3.96 -13.43
N THR A 18 -4.67 5.08 -12.71
CA THR A 18 -5.13 6.39 -13.20
C THR A 18 -4.37 6.78 -14.47
N THR A 19 -3.04 6.70 -14.45
CA THR A 19 -2.20 7.01 -15.63
C THR A 19 -2.57 6.13 -16.83
N ALA A 20 -2.82 4.83 -16.61
CA ALA A 20 -3.18 3.88 -17.65
C ALA A 20 -4.52 4.21 -18.31
N LEU A 21 -5.53 4.50 -17.48
CA LEU A 21 -6.86 4.84 -17.95
C LEU A 21 -6.87 6.17 -18.74
N GLU A 22 -6.21 7.22 -18.21
CA GLU A 22 -6.11 8.51 -18.88
C GLU A 22 -5.41 8.39 -20.25
N ALA A 23 -4.32 7.65 -20.34
CA ALA A 23 -3.63 7.42 -21.60
C ALA A 23 -4.46 6.59 -22.59
N ALA A 24 -5.07 5.51 -22.13
CA ALA A 24 -5.85 4.62 -23.00
C ALA A 24 -7.13 5.25 -23.53
N GLU A 25 -7.84 6.05 -22.71
CA GLU A 25 -9.05 6.75 -23.11
C GLU A 25 -8.79 7.90 -24.10
N THR A 26 -7.55 8.41 -24.14
CA THR A 26 -7.10 9.35 -25.18
C THR A 26 -6.57 8.65 -26.44
N GLY A 27 -6.61 7.31 -26.49
CA GLY A 27 -6.35 6.53 -27.70
C GLY A 27 -5.00 5.81 -27.75
N TYR A 28 -4.15 5.89 -26.73
CA TYR A 28 -2.83 5.26 -26.70
C TYR A 28 -2.89 3.82 -26.19
N GLU A 29 -2.00 2.98 -26.66
CA GLU A 29 -1.79 1.63 -26.12
C GLU A 29 -0.95 1.70 -24.85
N VAL A 30 -1.34 0.92 -23.84
CA VAL A 30 -0.72 0.94 -22.52
C VAL A 30 -0.37 -0.48 -22.09
N ILE A 31 0.85 -0.65 -21.60
CA ILE A 31 1.29 -1.86 -20.90
C ILE A 31 1.42 -1.51 -19.42
N LEU A 32 0.65 -2.19 -18.57
CA LEU A 32 0.66 -1.99 -17.11
C LEU A 32 1.32 -3.19 -16.43
N ILE A 33 2.50 -2.97 -15.84
CA ILE A 33 3.29 -3.97 -15.12
C ILE A 33 3.05 -3.82 -13.62
N GLU A 34 2.70 -4.90 -12.93
CA GLU A 34 2.52 -4.95 -11.47
C GLU A 34 3.25 -6.14 -10.87
N LYS A 35 4.06 -5.88 -9.87
CA LYS A 35 4.82 -6.90 -9.12
C LYS A 35 3.92 -7.84 -8.32
N SER A 36 2.88 -7.29 -7.72
CA SER A 36 1.92 -8.05 -6.90
C SER A 36 1.01 -8.92 -7.78
N PRO A 37 0.39 -9.95 -7.22
CA PRO A 37 -0.56 -10.77 -7.97
C PRO A 37 -1.86 -10.05 -8.34
N THR A 38 -2.07 -8.82 -7.83
CA THR A 38 -3.29 -8.03 -8.04
C THR A 38 -2.99 -6.55 -8.14
N LEU A 39 -3.82 -5.83 -8.89
CA LEU A 39 -3.81 -4.36 -8.93
C LEU A 39 -4.43 -3.76 -7.66
N GLY A 40 -4.38 -2.42 -7.57
CA GLY A 40 -4.96 -1.61 -6.50
C GLY A 40 -3.92 -1.03 -5.55
N GLY A 41 -2.77 -1.68 -5.45
CA GLY A 41 -1.66 -1.21 -4.62
C GLY A 41 -2.06 -1.04 -3.15
N ARG A 42 -1.44 -0.10 -2.46
CA ARG A 42 -1.58 0.08 -1.01
C ARG A 42 -3.00 0.47 -0.57
N ILE A 43 -3.73 1.23 -1.41
CA ILE A 43 -5.06 1.68 -1.03
C ILE A 43 -6.09 0.55 -0.94
N SER A 44 -5.89 -0.56 -1.66
CA SER A 44 -6.78 -1.73 -1.58
C SER A 44 -6.84 -2.33 -0.17
N GLY A 45 -5.81 -2.09 0.64
CA GLY A 45 -5.73 -2.50 2.04
C GLY A 45 -6.30 -1.50 3.03
N PHE A 46 -6.73 -0.31 2.65
CA PHE A 46 -7.29 0.68 3.58
C PHE A 46 -8.75 0.36 3.91
N HIS A 47 -9.17 0.74 5.10
CA HIS A 47 -10.58 0.73 5.47
C HIS A 47 -11.32 1.89 4.78
N GLN A 48 -10.78 3.10 4.92
CA GLN A 48 -11.32 4.31 4.29
C GLN A 48 -10.17 5.19 3.78
N TYR A 49 -10.44 6.09 2.83
CA TYR A 49 -9.47 7.06 2.34
C TYR A 49 -10.06 8.45 2.12
N PHE A 50 -9.22 9.46 2.26
CA PHE A 50 -9.58 10.85 2.01
C PHE A 50 -9.76 11.15 0.51
N PRO A 51 -10.60 12.16 0.14
CA PRO A 51 -11.37 13.04 1.03
C PRO A 51 -12.75 12.51 1.42
N LYS A 52 -13.24 11.48 0.71
CA LYS A 52 -14.64 11.02 0.82
C LYS A 52 -14.91 10.15 2.06
N MET A 53 -13.87 9.71 2.76
CA MET A 53 -13.99 8.79 3.90
C MET A 53 -14.84 7.56 3.56
N CYS A 54 -14.62 6.98 2.38
CA CYS A 54 -15.29 5.78 1.93
C CYS A 54 -14.30 4.63 1.70
N PRO A 55 -14.77 3.38 1.69
CA PRO A 55 -13.91 2.24 1.38
C PRO A 55 -13.30 2.35 -0.02
N PRO A 56 -12.05 1.92 -0.23
CA PRO A 56 -11.37 1.94 -1.53
C PRO A 56 -12.11 1.17 -2.62
N THR A 57 -12.91 0.18 -2.22
CA THR A 57 -13.76 -0.64 -3.09
C THR A 57 -14.60 0.20 -4.02
N CYS A 58 -15.13 1.34 -3.54
CA CYS A 58 -15.98 2.22 -4.32
C CYS A 58 -15.26 2.78 -5.58
N GLY A 59 -14.04 3.29 -5.41
CA GLY A 59 -13.27 3.84 -6.54
C GLY A 59 -12.57 2.78 -7.38
N LEU A 60 -12.04 1.73 -6.73
CA LEU A 60 -11.32 0.65 -7.42
C LEU A 60 -12.25 -0.18 -8.31
N GLU A 61 -13.48 -0.46 -7.88
CA GLU A 61 -14.44 -1.19 -8.71
C GLU A 61 -14.71 -0.48 -10.04
N ILE A 62 -14.91 0.82 -10.00
CA ILE A 62 -15.11 1.64 -11.21
C ILE A 62 -13.86 1.54 -12.11
N ASN A 63 -12.69 1.71 -11.56
CA ASN A 63 -11.43 1.64 -12.30
C ASN A 63 -11.19 0.25 -12.90
N TYR A 64 -11.44 -0.81 -12.15
CA TYR A 64 -11.30 -2.18 -12.66
C TYR A 64 -12.29 -2.50 -13.77
N ARG A 65 -13.51 -1.96 -13.71
CA ARG A 65 -14.50 -2.07 -14.80
C ARG A 65 -14.00 -1.34 -16.05
N ARG A 66 -13.44 -0.13 -15.92
CA ARG A 66 -12.82 0.61 -17.03
C ARG A 66 -11.64 -0.15 -17.63
N LEU A 67 -10.73 -0.69 -16.79
CA LEU A 67 -9.60 -1.52 -17.24
C LEU A 67 -10.09 -2.75 -18.03
N ARG A 68 -11.08 -3.47 -17.51
CA ARG A 68 -11.64 -4.68 -18.16
C ARG A 68 -12.31 -4.38 -19.52
N SER A 69 -12.93 -3.23 -19.65
CA SER A 69 -13.58 -2.83 -20.91
C SER A 69 -12.63 -2.23 -21.93
N SER A 70 -11.43 -1.81 -21.53
CA SER A 70 -10.43 -1.25 -22.42
C SER A 70 -9.74 -2.33 -23.25
N ARG A 71 -9.68 -2.13 -24.58
CA ARG A 71 -8.88 -2.97 -25.48
C ARG A 71 -7.47 -2.43 -25.70
N LYS A 72 -7.14 -1.32 -25.05
CA LYS A 72 -5.88 -0.61 -25.20
C LYS A 72 -4.94 -0.77 -23.99
N ILE A 73 -5.38 -1.45 -22.94
CA ILE A 73 -4.58 -1.69 -21.75
C ILE A 73 -4.29 -3.19 -21.63
N GLU A 74 -3.03 -3.54 -21.68
CA GLU A 74 -2.52 -4.87 -21.40
C GLU A 74 -1.97 -4.89 -19.96
N VAL A 75 -2.45 -5.82 -19.11
CA VAL A 75 -2.09 -5.89 -17.69
C VAL A 75 -1.27 -7.15 -17.42
N HIS A 76 -0.10 -6.97 -16.84
CA HIS A 76 0.79 -8.04 -16.40
C HIS A 76 1.00 -7.93 -14.88
N THR A 77 0.38 -8.82 -14.12
CA THR A 77 0.64 -9.00 -12.69
C THR A 77 1.73 -10.04 -12.46
N LEU A 78 2.29 -10.09 -11.24
CA LEU A 78 3.46 -10.91 -10.90
C LEU A 78 4.67 -10.63 -11.80
N SER A 79 4.79 -9.39 -12.28
CA SER A 79 5.76 -8.99 -13.30
C SER A 79 6.63 -7.83 -12.84
N GLU A 80 7.93 -7.95 -13.07
CA GLU A 80 8.92 -6.95 -12.70
C GLU A 80 9.77 -6.51 -13.90
N VAL A 81 10.03 -5.21 -14.01
CA VAL A 81 10.98 -4.69 -15.01
C VAL A 81 12.40 -5.01 -14.55
N LYS A 82 13.16 -5.72 -15.39
CA LYS A 82 14.56 -6.08 -15.13
C LYS A 82 15.55 -5.14 -15.77
N TYR A 83 15.24 -4.65 -16.97
CA TYR A 83 16.15 -3.81 -17.73
C TYR A 83 15.39 -2.87 -18.67
N ILE A 84 15.91 -1.67 -18.83
CA ILE A 84 15.43 -0.69 -19.81
C ILE A 84 16.65 -0.20 -20.61
N SER A 85 16.50 -0.13 -21.93
CA SER A 85 17.48 0.43 -22.85
C SER A 85 16.81 1.29 -23.91
N GLY A 86 17.60 1.96 -24.73
CA GLY A 86 17.08 2.78 -25.83
C GLY A 86 16.97 4.26 -25.46
N GLU A 87 16.25 5.00 -26.30
CA GLU A 87 16.11 6.44 -26.24
C GLU A 87 14.62 6.85 -26.26
N PRO A 88 14.29 8.10 -25.94
CA PRO A 88 12.92 8.60 -25.98
C PRO A 88 12.22 8.25 -27.31
N GLY A 89 11.02 7.69 -27.21
CA GLY A 89 10.27 7.20 -28.36
C GLY A 89 10.57 5.75 -28.77
N ALA A 90 11.65 5.13 -28.27
CA ALA A 90 12.09 3.78 -28.68
C ALA A 90 12.79 3.03 -27.53
N TYR A 91 12.16 2.99 -26.36
CA TYR A 91 12.65 2.19 -25.24
C TYR A 91 12.37 0.71 -25.44
N LYS A 92 13.32 -0.14 -25.08
CA LYS A 92 13.16 -1.61 -24.95
C LYS A 92 13.19 -1.98 -23.48
N VAL A 93 12.20 -2.73 -23.06
CA VAL A 93 11.99 -3.08 -21.65
C VAL A 93 11.89 -4.58 -21.50
N LEU A 94 12.84 -5.18 -20.78
CA LEU A 94 12.80 -6.60 -20.39
C LEU A 94 12.01 -6.75 -19.09
N VAL A 95 11.03 -7.66 -19.10
CA VAL A 95 10.14 -7.96 -17.99
C VAL A 95 10.22 -9.44 -17.65
N GLU A 96 10.37 -9.74 -16.38
CA GLU A 96 10.24 -11.08 -15.80
C GLU A 96 8.86 -11.24 -15.17
N LYS A 97 8.19 -12.34 -15.48
CA LYS A 97 6.87 -12.68 -14.93
C LYS A 97 6.93 -14.01 -14.17
N LYS A 98 6.59 -13.95 -12.89
CA LYS A 98 6.48 -15.13 -12.05
C LYS A 98 5.17 -15.87 -12.28
N PRO A 99 5.16 -17.20 -12.15
CA PRO A 99 3.95 -17.99 -12.33
C PRO A 99 2.94 -17.73 -11.20
N SER A 100 1.68 -17.57 -11.56
CA SER A 100 0.56 -17.55 -10.61
C SER A 100 0.11 -18.95 -10.20
N TYR A 101 0.44 -19.95 -11.01
CA TYR A 101 -0.03 -21.33 -10.95
C TYR A 101 -1.56 -21.49 -11.08
N VAL A 102 -2.26 -20.41 -11.41
CA VAL A 102 -3.70 -20.40 -11.68
C VAL A 102 -3.96 -19.54 -12.92
N ASN A 103 -4.63 -20.10 -13.91
CA ASN A 103 -4.93 -19.46 -15.18
C ASN A 103 -6.31 -18.75 -15.17
N ASP A 104 -6.69 -18.17 -16.31
CA ASP A 104 -7.90 -17.35 -16.47
C ASP A 104 -9.21 -18.17 -16.49
N LYS A 105 -9.14 -19.51 -16.43
CA LYS A 105 -10.33 -20.36 -16.26
C LYS A 105 -10.84 -20.39 -14.82
N CYS A 106 -10.15 -19.73 -13.87
CA CYS A 106 -10.54 -19.66 -12.48
C CYS A 106 -11.87 -18.91 -12.30
N VAL A 107 -12.85 -19.54 -11.66
CA VAL A 107 -14.18 -18.98 -11.40
C VAL A 107 -14.41 -18.64 -9.92
N LEU A 108 -13.37 -18.63 -9.09
CA LEU A 108 -13.42 -18.32 -7.65
C LEU A 108 -14.40 -19.21 -6.85
N CYS A 109 -14.42 -20.51 -7.12
CA CYS A 109 -15.34 -21.46 -6.50
C CYS A 109 -14.88 -22.03 -5.15
N ASP A 110 -13.72 -21.64 -4.64
CA ASP A 110 -13.11 -21.97 -3.33
C ASP A 110 -12.76 -23.47 -3.09
N HIS A 111 -13.01 -24.38 -4.03
CA HIS A 111 -12.69 -25.80 -3.84
C HIS A 111 -11.21 -26.07 -3.56
N CYS A 112 -10.33 -25.31 -4.21
CA CYS A 112 -8.89 -25.45 -4.03
C CYS A 112 -8.40 -25.00 -2.64
N THR A 113 -9.00 -23.96 -2.06
CA THR A 113 -8.65 -23.50 -0.71
C THR A 113 -9.17 -24.47 0.36
N ALA A 114 -10.37 -25.07 0.14
CA ALA A 114 -10.96 -26.01 1.07
C ALA A 114 -10.11 -27.29 1.26
N VAL A 115 -9.40 -27.72 0.21
CA VAL A 115 -8.55 -28.93 0.27
C VAL A 115 -7.08 -28.64 0.59
N CYS A 116 -6.67 -27.38 0.61
CA CYS A 116 -5.29 -27.00 0.83
C CYS A 116 -4.88 -27.23 2.30
N PRO A 117 -3.90 -28.13 2.58
CA PRO A 117 -3.43 -28.38 3.94
C PRO A 117 -2.52 -27.30 4.48
N SER A 118 -1.79 -26.59 3.60
CA SER A 118 -0.76 -25.66 3.96
C SER A 118 -1.30 -24.28 4.28
N GLU A 119 -0.75 -23.67 5.32
CA GLU A 119 -1.06 -22.30 5.74
C GLU A 119 0.20 -21.44 5.66
N ARG A 120 0.00 -20.15 5.42
CA ARG A 120 1.04 -19.13 5.41
C ARG A 120 0.56 -17.85 6.08
N LYS A 121 1.49 -17.00 6.49
CA LYS A 121 1.16 -15.66 6.95
C LYS A 121 0.50 -14.85 5.82
N ASN A 122 -0.47 -14.04 6.18
CA ASN A 122 -1.20 -13.22 5.23
C ASN A 122 -0.56 -11.84 5.09
N ASP A 123 0.26 -11.66 4.05
CA ASP A 123 0.97 -10.41 3.76
C ASP A 123 0.01 -9.23 3.58
N PHE A 124 -1.18 -9.48 3.03
CA PHE A 124 -2.18 -8.43 2.84
C PHE A 124 -2.69 -7.86 4.16
N ASN A 125 -2.68 -8.68 5.21
CA ASN A 125 -3.02 -8.29 6.58
C ASN A 125 -1.77 -8.05 7.46
N TYR A 126 -0.60 -7.84 6.87
CA TYR A 126 0.66 -7.59 7.60
C TYR A 126 0.97 -8.66 8.64
N ASP A 127 0.79 -9.93 8.29
CA ASP A 127 1.03 -11.11 9.13
C ASP A 127 0.16 -11.20 10.41
N MET A 128 -0.90 -10.40 10.51
CA MET A 128 -1.81 -10.44 11.67
C MET A 128 -2.78 -11.64 11.64
N ASP A 129 -2.91 -12.33 10.52
CA ASP A 129 -3.65 -13.59 10.38
C ASP A 129 -2.94 -14.53 9.42
N GLN A 130 -3.56 -15.68 9.16
CA GLN A 130 -3.06 -16.68 8.22
C GLN A 130 -4.02 -16.87 7.04
N THR A 131 -3.47 -17.32 5.93
CA THR A 131 -4.20 -17.74 4.75
C THR A 131 -3.65 -19.06 4.24
N LYS A 132 -4.33 -19.70 3.28
CA LYS A 132 -3.84 -20.94 2.65
C LYS A 132 -2.71 -20.64 1.67
N ALA A 133 -1.89 -21.66 1.32
CA ALA A 133 -0.86 -21.53 0.29
C ALA A 133 -1.47 -21.19 -1.08
N ILE A 134 -2.69 -21.65 -1.37
CA ILE A 134 -3.52 -21.16 -2.47
C ILE A 134 -4.55 -20.17 -1.92
N PHE A 135 -4.50 -18.93 -2.37
CA PHE A 135 -5.28 -17.83 -1.80
C PHE A 135 -5.74 -16.82 -2.83
N LEU A 136 -6.81 -16.11 -2.51
CA LEU A 136 -7.21 -14.90 -3.23
C LEU A 136 -6.46 -13.72 -2.61
N PRO A 137 -5.70 -12.91 -3.38
CA PRO A 137 -4.86 -11.83 -2.85
C PRO A 137 -5.63 -10.82 -1.97
N ASN A 138 -6.84 -10.49 -2.35
CA ASN A 138 -7.82 -9.74 -1.56
C ASN A 138 -9.22 -9.93 -2.17
N ALA A 139 -10.26 -9.50 -1.45
CA ALA A 139 -11.66 -9.67 -1.89
C ALA A 139 -11.99 -8.96 -3.22
N MET A 140 -11.19 -7.99 -3.63
CA MET A 140 -11.34 -7.24 -4.89
C MET A 140 -10.18 -7.49 -5.87
N ALA A 141 -9.53 -8.63 -5.78
CA ALA A 141 -8.39 -8.93 -6.64
C ALA A 141 -8.70 -8.74 -8.13
N PHE A 142 -7.82 -8.04 -8.83
CA PHE A 142 -7.85 -7.88 -10.27
C PHE A 142 -6.44 -8.16 -10.85
N PRO A 143 -6.27 -9.21 -11.67
CA PRO A 143 -7.25 -10.19 -12.14
C PRO A 143 -7.94 -10.98 -11.02
N SER A 144 -9.22 -11.34 -11.22
CA SER A 144 -10.02 -12.07 -10.24
C SER A 144 -9.73 -13.57 -10.33
N ARG A 145 -8.63 -14.00 -9.70
CA ARG A 145 -8.20 -15.40 -9.64
C ARG A 145 -7.38 -15.68 -8.40
N TYR A 146 -7.35 -16.94 -8.00
CA TYR A 146 -6.44 -17.42 -6.97
C TYR A 146 -4.99 -17.36 -7.44
N VAL A 147 -4.06 -17.38 -6.49
CA VAL A 147 -2.62 -17.54 -6.73
C VAL A 147 -2.08 -18.57 -5.74
N ILE A 148 -0.96 -19.21 -6.07
CA ILE A 148 -0.32 -20.20 -5.21
C ILE A 148 1.07 -19.72 -4.83
N ASP A 149 1.34 -19.71 -3.52
CA ASP A 149 2.67 -19.59 -2.96
C ASP A 149 3.27 -21.01 -2.87
N ARG A 150 4.10 -21.36 -3.83
CA ARG A 150 4.71 -22.71 -3.88
C ARG A 150 5.72 -22.97 -2.76
N GLU A 151 6.30 -21.93 -2.19
CA GLU A 151 7.23 -22.06 -1.08
C GLU A 151 6.51 -22.49 0.21
N ALA A 152 5.25 -22.09 0.36
CA ALA A 152 4.40 -22.49 1.48
C ALA A 152 3.76 -23.88 1.30
N CYS A 153 3.81 -24.48 0.10
CA CYS A 153 3.21 -25.78 -0.15
C CYS A 153 4.03 -26.92 0.47
N GLU A 154 3.32 -27.97 0.90
CA GLU A 154 3.95 -29.25 1.20
C GLU A 154 4.61 -29.83 -0.07
N THR A 155 5.78 -30.45 0.08
CA THR A 155 6.52 -31.03 -1.04
C THR A 155 5.67 -32.07 -1.77
N GLY A 156 5.50 -31.92 -3.11
CA GLY A 156 4.76 -32.85 -3.95
C GLY A 156 3.23 -32.78 -3.80
N CYS A 157 2.69 -31.79 -3.07
CA CYS A 157 1.24 -31.65 -2.93
C CYS A 157 0.60 -31.13 -4.22
N GLU A 158 -0.43 -31.84 -4.71
CA GLU A 158 -1.22 -31.51 -5.91
C GLU A 158 -2.73 -31.41 -5.64
N LYS A 159 -3.18 -31.46 -4.38
CA LYS A 159 -4.60 -31.50 -3.98
C LYS A 159 -5.45 -30.39 -4.61
N CYS A 160 -4.91 -29.17 -4.73
CA CYS A 160 -5.63 -28.04 -5.32
C CYS A 160 -5.84 -28.22 -6.84
N SER A 161 -4.90 -28.85 -7.55
CA SER A 161 -5.03 -29.18 -8.97
C SER A 161 -6.07 -30.27 -9.17
N GLU A 162 -6.02 -31.36 -8.39
CA GLU A 162 -6.99 -32.47 -8.42
C GLU A 162 -8.41 -32.01 -8.11
N ALA A 163 -8.59 -31.06 -7.19
CA ALA A 163 -9.90 -30.52 -6.82
C ALA A 163 -10.47 -29.50 -7.82
N CYS A 164 -9.66 -29.03 -8.77
CA CYS A 164 -10.06 -27.97 -9.70
C CYS A 164 -10.87 -28.52 -10.88
N LYS A 165 -12.20 -28.40 -10.83
CA LYS A 165 -13.10 -28.86 -11.90
C LYS A 165 -13.01 -28.03 -13.20
N TYR A 166 -12.35 -26.89 -13.17
CA TYR A 166 -12.24 -25.95 -14.30
C TYR A 166 -10.88 -26.02 -14.98
N ASP A 167 -10.00 -26.91 -14.54
CA ASP A 167 -8.64 -27.02 -15.08
C ASP A 167 -7.90 -25.65 -15.05
N ALA A 168 -8.14 -24.92 -13.97
CA ALA A 168 -7.56 -23.59 -13.77
C ALA A 168 -6.22 -23.62 -13.02
N VAL A 169 -5.91 -24.69 -12.27
CA VAL A 169 -4.66 -24.85 -11.54
C VAL A 169 -3.66 -25.60 -12.39
N ASP A 170 -2.54 -24.96 -12.70
CA ASP A 170 -1.41 -25.54 -13.42
C ASP A 170 -0.12 -25.35 -12.62
N LEU A 171 0.30 -26.40 -11.94
CA LEU A 171 1.49 -26.42 -11.09
C LEU A 171 2.82 -26.47 -11.89
N ASN A 172 2.74 -26.63 -13.21
CA ASN A 172 3.89 -26.68 -14.11
C ASN A 172 4.22 -25.33 -14.76
N MET A 173 3.44 -24.27 -14.47
CA MET A 173 3.75 -22.92 -14.93
C MET A 173 5.18 -22.55 -14.52
N LYS A 174 5.89 -21.92 -15.45
CA LYS A 174 7.26 -21.45 -15.24
C LYS A 174 7.33 -19.94 -15.27
N GLU A 175 8.43 -19.42 -14.77
CA GLU A 175 8.80 -18.03 -14.97
C GLU A 175 9.04 -17.76 -16.46
N GLU A 176 8.60 -16.59 -16.92
CA GLU A 176 8.67 -16.14 -18.30
C GLU A 176 9.40 -14.80 -18.37
N GLU A 177 10.24 -14.63 -19.38
CA GLU A 177 10.80 -13.32 -19.74
C GLU A 177 10.27 -12.89 -21.09
N PHE A 178 9.94 -11.61 -21.22
CA PHE A 178 9.50 -11.01 -22.48
C PHE A 178 9.94 -9.56 -22.59
N GLU A 179 10.06 -9.08 -23.82
CA GLU A 179 10.44 -7.71 -24.12
C GLU A 179 9.26 -6.92 -24.66
N PHE A 180 9.18 -5.65 -24.27
CA PHE A 180 8.27 -4.67 -24.84
C PHE A 180 9.03 -3.49 -25.42
N ASP A 181 8.51 -2.96 -26.52
CA ASP A 181 8.88 -1.65 -27.01
C ASP A 181 7.90 -0.60 -26.44
N ALA A 182 8.43 0.52 -25.96
CA ALA A 182 7.64 1.61 -25.40
C ALA A 182 8.20 2.97 -25.83
N ALA A 183 7.34 3.88 -26.22
CA ALA A 183 7.75 5.23 -26.54
C ALA A 183 7.99 6.09 -25.29
N SER A 184 7.29 5.76 -24.19
CA SER A 184 7.40 6.45 -22.92
C SER A 184 7.18 5.49 -21.76
N ILE A 185 7.80 5.78 -20.60
CA ILE A 185 7.75 4.95 -19.40
C ILE A 185 7.34 5.81 -18.22
N VAL A 186 6.35 5.33 -17.43
CA VAL A 186 5.90 5.98 -16.20
C VAL A 186 6.09 5.06 -15.00
N PHE A 187 6.88 5.49 -14.03
CA PHE A 187 7.04 4.81 -12.76
C PHE A 187 5.99 5.26 -11.75
N ALA A 188 5.09 4.36 -11.39
CA ALA A 188 4.01 4.54 -10.42
C ALA A 188 4.16 3.52 -9.27
N THR A 189 5.38 3.25 -8.85
CA THR A 189 5.79 2.17 -7.94
C THR A 189 5.33 2.34 -6.51
N GLY A 190 4.83 3.54 -6.15
CA GLY A 190 4.24 3.77 -4.85
C GLY A 190 5.26 3.79 -3.70
N TRP A 191 4.81 3.37 -2.51
CA TRP A 191 5.52 3.45 -1.25
C TRP A 191 5.28 2.22 -0.37
N LYS A 192 6.14 2.04 0.63
CA LYS A 192 5.93 1.11 1.75
C LYS A 192 5.95 1.88 3.07
N PRO A 193 5.28 1.38 4.13
CA PRO A 193 5.41 1.96 5.46
C PRO A 193 6.86 1.79 5.93
N TYR A 194 7.39 2.82 6.60
CA TYR A 194 8.70 2.71 7.23
C TYR A 194 8.74 1.53 8.19
N ASP A 195 9.81 0.77 8.15
CA ASP A 195 9.95 -0.42 9.00
C ASP A 195 10.05 -0.04 10.48
N ALA A 196 8.95 -0.22 11.20
CA ALA A 196 8.84 0.08 12.62
C ALA A 196 9.80 -0.73 13.51
N LYS A 197 10.35 -1.86 13.03
CA LYS A 197 11.37 -2.65 13.75
C LYS A 197 12.67 -1.89 13.92
N LYS A 198 12.95 -0.90 13.07
CA LYS A 198 14.11 -0.01 13.20
C LYS A 198 13.96 0.98 14.36
N LEU A 199 12.74 1.20 14.87
CA LEU A 199 12.42 2.09 15.99
C LEU A 199 12.47 1.31 17.31
N LYS A 200 13.66 0.93 17.74
CA LYS A 200 13.89 -0.02 18.85
C LYS A 200 13.25 0.42 20.17
N ASN A 201 13.09 1.72 20.38
CA ASN A 201 12.48 2.30 21.58
C ASN A 201 10.96 2.37 21.56
N LEU A 202 10.31 2.10 20.42
CA LEU A 202 8.85 2.24 20.27
C LEU A 202 8.08 0.91 20.35
N GLY A 203 8.67 -0.14 20.89
CA GLY A 203 7.98 -1.34 21.33
C GLY A 203 7.38 -2.26 20.24
N PHE A 204 7.52 -1.93 18.94
CA PHE A 204 6.92 -2.68 17.84
C PHE A 204 7.35 -4.16 17.76
N SER A 205 8.59 -4.44 18.11
CA SER A 205 9.11 -5.82 18.10
C SER A 205 8.88 -6.58 19.41
N SER A 206 8.48 -5.89 20.48
CA SER A 206 8.35 -6.46 21.83
C SER A 206 6.91 -6.67 22.27
N SER A 207 5.94 -5.97 21.67
CA SER A 207 4.52 -6.10 22.00
C SER A 207 3.68 -6.26 20.74
N PRO A 208 2.83 -7.29 20.64
CA PRO A 208 1.90 -7.45 19.53
C PRO A 208 0.83 -6.36 19.47
N ASP A 209 0.56 -5.67 20.59
CA ASP A 209 -0.40 -4.56 20.69
C ASP A 209 0.23 -3.20 20.32
N VAL A 210 1.46 -3.19 19.81
CA VAL A 210 2.08 -2.04 19.16
C VAL A 210 2.10 -2.30 17.65
N ILE A 211 1.25 -1.62 16.92
CA ILE A 211 1.07 -1.80 15.48
C ILE A 211 1.43 -0.51 14.72
N ASN A 212 1.52 -0.57 13.40
CA ASN A 212 1.65 0.62 12.58
C ASN A 212 0.30 1.07 11.98
N ASN A 213 0.28 2.25 11.39
CA ASN A 213 -0.91 2.87 10.81
C ASN A 213 -1.57 2.03 9.69
N VAL A 214 -0.81 1.27 8.89
CA VAL A 214 -1.40 0.42 7.83
C VAL A 214 -1.99 -0.87 8.40
N MET A 215 -1.45 -1.39 9.49
CA MET A 215 -2.06 -2.51 10.23
C MET A 215 -3.39 -2.08 10.86
N MET A 216 -3.50 -0.86 11.38
CA MET A 216 -4.74 -0.31 11.91
C MET A 216 -5.83 -0.23 10.84
N GLU A 217 -5.51 0.13 9.60
CA GLU A 217 -6.45 0.08 8.47
C GLU A 217 -6.98 -1.35 8.23
N ARG A 218 -6.12 -2.36 8.40
CA ARG A 218 -6.55 -3.76 8.24
C ARG A 218 -7.43 -4.24 9.39
N LEU A 219 -7.14 -3.85 10.63
CA LEU A 219 -8.02 -4.17 11.76
C LEU A 219 -9.43 -3.57 11.58
N ALA A 220 -9.50 -2.32 11.12
CA ALA A 220 -10.77 -1.65 10.89
C ALA A 220 -11.55 -2.17 9.67
N SER A 221 -10.89 -2.84 8.73
CA SER A 221 -11.53 -3.31 7.49
C SER A 221 -12.35 -4.58 7.70
N VAL A 222 -13.54 -4.65 7.10
CA VAL A 222 -14.40 -5.86 7.12
C VAL A 222 -13.74 -7.09 6.50
N SER A 223 -12.76 -6.89 5.59
CA SER A 223 -11.94 -7.95 5.01
C SER A 223 -10.61 -8.15 5.76
N GLY A 224 -10.45 -7.54 6.91
CA GLY A 224 -9.28 -7.67 7.77
C GLY A 224 -9.34 -8.87 8.71
N PRO A 225 -8.28 -9.08 9.52
CA PRO A 225 -8.11 -10.27 10.35
C PRO A 225 -9.20 -10.42 11.41
N THR A 226 -9.81 -9.33 11.84
CA THR A 226 -10.85 -9.26 12.89
C THR A 226 -12.24 -8.92 12.34
N LYS A 227 -12.41 -9.01 11.00
CA LYS A 227 -13.68 -8.73 10.30
C LYS A 227 -14.24 -7.34 10.62
N GLY A 228 -13.35 -6.35 10.71
CA GLY A 228 -13.69 -4.95 10.95
C GLY A 228 -13.83 -4.54 12.42
N ARG A 229 -13.70 -5.45 13.36
CA ARG A 229 -13.67 -5.13 14.79
C ARG A 229 -12.25 -4.77 15.20
N ILE A 230 -12.04 -3.61 15.80
CA ILE A 230 -10.73 -3.22 16.30
C ILE A 230 -10.48 -3.91 17.64
N LEU A 231 -9.72 -5.01 17.57
CA LEU A 231 -9.38 -5.87 18.70
C LEU A 231 -7.88 -5.85 18.95
N ARG A 232 -7.49 -6.11 20.18
CA ARG A 232 -6.06 -6.27 20.55
C ARG A 232 -5.47 -7.48 19.82
N PRO A 233 -4.36 -7.32 19.08
CA PRO A 233 -3.71 -8.45 18.41
C PRO A 233 -3.29 -9.59 19.37
N SER A 234 -2.94 -9.25 20.62
CA SER A 234 -2.44 -10.22 21.61
C SER A 234 -3.48 -11.24 22.08
N ASN A 235 -4.74 -10.83 22.27
CA ASN A 235 -5.74 -11.64 22.96
C ASN A 235 -7.16 -11.53 22.39
N GLN A 236 -7.33 -10.74 21.31
CA GLN A 236 -8.63 -10.51 20.65
C GLN A 236 -9.69 -9.81 21.52
N GLU A 237 -9.29 -9.15 22.60
CA GLU A 237 -10.19 -8.30 23.40
C GLU A 237 -10.47 -6.97 22.70
N PRO A 238 -11.63 -6.32 22.98
CA PRO A 238 -11.91 -4.98 22.47
C PRO A 238 -10.90 -3.95 22.93
N VAL A 239 -10.61 -2.96 22.07
CA VAL A 239 -9.73 -1.82 22.38
C VAL A 239 -10.59 -0.70 22.98
N GLU A 240 -10.31 -0.33 24.24
CA GLU A 240 -10.96 0.77 24.96
C GLU A 240 -10.06 1.98 25.11
N SER A 241 -8.73 1.82 24.98
CA SER A 241 -7.75 2.88 25.05
C SER A 241 -6.67 2.75 23.99
N VAL A 242 -6.39 3.84 23.26
CA VAL A 242 -5.39 3.83 22.20
C VAL A 242 -4.47 5.06 22.26
N ALA A 243 -3.19 4.86 21.97
CA ALA A 243 -2.23 5.91 21.73
C ALA A 243 -1.83 5.95 20.25
N PHE A 244 -1.98 7.10 19.59
CA PHE A 244 -1.40 7.35 18.27
C PHE A 244 -0.09 8.12 18.43
N VAL A 245 1.00 7.56 17.93
CA VAL A 245 2.34 8.15 17.99
C VAL A 245 2.69 8.74 16.64
N GLN A 246 2.58 10.06 16.53
CA GLN A 246 2.89 10.77 15.28
C GLN A 246 4.37 10.81 15.00
N CYS A 247 4.73 10.90 13.71
CA CYS A 247 6.10 10.99 13.24
C CYS A 247 7.00 9.83 13.70
N ALA A 248 6.43 8.61 13.87
CA ALA A 248 7.21 7.43 14.20
C ALA A 248 8.17 7.09 13.04
N GLY A 249 9.43 7.49 13.17
CA GLY A 249 10.45 7.35 12.13
C GLY A 249 10.46 8.43 11.05
N SER A 250 9.48 9.36 11.02
CA SER A 250 9.50 10.54 10.13
C SER A 250 10.01 11.78 10.85
N ARG A 251 10.59 12.75 10.10
CA ARG A 251 11.16 13.99 10.63
C ARG A 251 12.26 13.70 11.66
N ASP A 252 13.05 12.71 11.36
CA ASP A 252 14.14 12.23 12.20
C ASP A 252 15.35 11.92 11.30
N GLU A 253 16.46 12.63 11.50
CA GLU A 253 17.67 12.51 10.68
C GLU A 253 18.29 11.10 10.66
N LYS A 254 18.01 10.30 11.71
CA LYS A 254 18.49 8.92 11.80
C LYS A 254 17.59 7.92 11.06
N HIS A 255 16.43 8.35 10.62
CA HIS A 255 15.40 7.53 9.98
C HIS A 255 14.94 8.14 8.65
N LEU A 256 13.77 8.81 8.64
CA LEU A 256 13.27 9.56 7.49
C LEU A 256 13.33 11.06 7.82
N PRO A 257 14.23 11.85 7.18
CA PRO A 257 14.41 13.27 7.52
C PRO A 257 13.18 14.12 7.13
N TYR A 258 12.34 13.63 6.24
CA TYR A 258 11.18 14.34 5.71
C TYR A 258 9.87 14.01 6.43
N CYS A 259 8.85 14.84 6.16
CA CYS A 259 7.47 14.61 6.55
C CYS A 259 6.72 13.81 5.47
N SER A 260 6.06 12.72 5.86
CA SER A 260 5.26 11.90 4.96
C SER A 260 3.88 12.48 4.63
N SER A 261 3.54 13.66 5.12
CA SER A 261 2.36 14.48 4.79
C SER A 261 0.98 13.88 5.12
N ILE A 262 0.86 12.57 5.33
CA ILE A 262 -0.43 11.88 5.53
C ILE A 262 -0.67 11.44 6.97
N CYS A 263 0.38 11.35 7.81
CA CYS A 263 0.28 10.66 9.11
C CYS A 263 -0.73 11.34 10.04
N CYS A 264 -0.75 12.68 10.09
CA CYS A 264 -1.67 13.42 10.95
C CYS A 264 -3.13 13.13 10.61
N LEU A 265 -3.52 13.28 9.35
CA LEU A 265 -4.87 12.96 8.88
C LEU A 265 -5.20 11.47 9.04
N GLY A 266 -4.23 10.60 8.77
CA GLY A 266 -4.38 9.16 8.93
C GLY A 266 -4.73 8.76 10.36
N SER A 267 -4.02 9.28 11.36
CA SER A 267 -4.30 8.98 12.77
C SER A 267 -5.62 9.58 13.25
N LEU A 268 -5.95 10.81 12.85
CA LEU A 268 -7.26 11.41 13.16
C LEU A 268 -8.42 10.59 12.56
N LYS A 269 -8.26 10.12 11.33
CA LYS A 269 -9.22 9.22 10.68
C LYS A 269 -9.36 7.91 11.45
N GLN A 270 -8.26 7.30 11.88
CA GLN A 270 -8.26 6.06 12.63
C GLN A 270 -8.81 6.22 14.05
N ALA A 271 -8.65 7.40 14.64
CA ALA A 271 -9.34 7.75 15.88
C ALA A 271 -10.86 7.71 15.72
N ASN A 272 -11.39 8.22 14.61
CA ASN A 272 -12.83 8.13 14.32
C ASN A 272 -13.31 6.68 14.18
N TYR A 273 -12.52 5.77 13.62
CA TYR A 273 -12.91 4.35 13.54
C TYR A 273 -13.20 3.73 14.92
N LEU A 274 -12.37 4.09 15.90
CA LEU A 274 -12.58 3.64 17.28
C LEU A 274 -13.83 4.26 17.90
N LEU A 275 -14.02 5.58 17.76
CA LEU A 275 -15.18 6.28 18.27
C LEU A 275 -16.50 5.81 17.64
N GLU A 276 -16.48 5.45 16.36
CA GLU A 276 -17.63 4.86 15.67
C GLU A 276 -18.00 3.46 16.22
N GLN A 277 -16.99 2.68 16.62
CA GLN A 277 -17.22 1.33 17.22
C GLN A 277 -17.53 1.39 18.71
N ASN A 278 -16.85 2.26 19.43
CA ASN A 278 -17.04 2.47 20.86
C ASN A 278 -16.82 3.95 21.19
N PRO A 279 -17.90 4.75 21.35
CA PRO A 279 -17.81 6.17 21.66
C PRO A 279 -17.12 6.50 22.99
N ASP A 280 -17.03 5.53 23.92
CA ASP A 280 -16.37 5.70 25.21
C ASP A 280 -14.87 5.41 25.17
N SER A 281 -14.32 5.03 24.02
CA SER A 281 -12.88 4.78 23.85
C SER A 281 -12.05 6.01 24.16
N ARG A 282 -10.99 5.84 24.95
CA ARG A 282 -10.04 6.90 25.29
C ARG A 282 -8.90 6.95 24.27
N ILE A 283 -8.72 8.08 23.64
CA ILE A 283 -7.76 8.28 22.56
C ILE A 283 -6.76 9.35 22.94
N SER A 284 -5.47 9.02 22.92
CA SER A 284 -4.38 9.99 23.07
C SER A 284 -3.60 10.09 21.76
N ILE A 285 -3.42 11.32 21.24
CA ILE A 285 -2.65 11.58 20.03
C ILE A 285 -1.39 12.39 20.42
N PHE A 286 -0.23 11.73 20.41
CA PHE A 286 1.06 12.35 20.66
C PHE A 286 1.60 12.97 19.37
N TYR A 287 1.86 14.26 19.34
CA TYR A 287 2.23 14.99 18.13
C TYR A 287 3.31 16.06 18.37
N ILE A 288 4.10 16.35 17.36
CA ILE A 288 5.05 17.48 17.33
C ILE A 288 4.34 18.74 16.85
N ASP A 289 3.71 18.67 15.70
CA ASP A 289 2.79 19.63 15.10
C ASP A 289 1.76 18.87 14.23
N ILE A 290 0.55 19.40 14.12
CA ILE A 290 -0.48 18.82 13.25
C ILE A 290 -0.39 19.51 11.89
N ARG A 291 -0.11 18.70 10.86
CA ARG A 291 -0.01 19.15 9.47
C ARG A 291 -1.18 18.62 8.68
N THR A 292 -2.12 19.50 8.41
CA THR A 292 -3.29 19.23 7.59
C THR A 292 -3.39 20.32 6.52
N ALA A 293 -3.51 19.92 5.27
CA ALA A 293 -3.52 20.85 4.16
C ALA A 293 -4.94 21.15 3.70
N GLY A 294 -5.20 22.41 3.36
CA GLY A 294 -6.43 22.83 2.70
C GLY A 294 -7.68 22.66 3.57
N LYS A 295 -8.72 22.08 2.99
CA LYS A 295 -10.08 22.00 3.58
C LYS A 295 -10.24 20.97 4.70
N TYR A 296 -9.15 20.35 5.20
CA TYR A 296 -9.22 19.32 6.24
C TYR A 296 -9.19 19.88 7.66
N GLU A 297 -9.08 21.19 7.84
CA GLU A 297 -9.11 21.83 9.18
C GLU A 297 -10.40 21.57 9.94
N ASP A 298 -11.55 21.60 9.25
CA ASP A 298 -12.85 21.28 9.87
C ASP A 298 -12.90 19.84 10.39
N PHE A 299 -12.33 18.90 9.62
CA PHE A 299 -12.21 17.51 10.04
C PHE A 299 -11.32 17.37 11.27
N VAL A 300 -10.18 18.06 11.30
CA VAL A 300 -9.28 18.09 12.47
C VAL A 300 -10.02 18.62 13.68
N ALA A 301 -10.69 19.78 13.55
CA ALA A 301 -11.44 20.40 14.62
C ALA A 301 -12.55 19.47 15.16
N SER A 302 -13.24 18.75 14.29
CA SER A 302 -14.30 17.80 14.70
C SER A 302 -13.75 16.66 15.56
N VAL A 303 -12.59 16.10 15.20
CA VAL A 303 -11.96 15.02 15.99
C VAL A 303 -11.39 15.56 17.30
N GLN A 304 -10.72 16.70 17.27
CA GLN A 304 -10.12 17.34 18.45
C GLN A 304 -11.16 17.79 19.50
N SER A 305 -12.37 18.14 19.08
CA SER A 305 -13.44 18.55 19.98
C SER A 305 -14.14 17.41 20.70
N HIS A 306 -13.86 16.15 20.30
CA HIS A 306 -14.46 14.99 20.95
C HIS A 306 -13.92 14.82 22.40
N PRO A 307 -14.79 14.65 23.42
CA PRO A 307 -14.36 14.67 24.83
C PRO A 307 -13.38 13.54 25.19
N ASN A 308 -13.40 12.43 24.45
CA ASN A 308 -12.53 11.28 24.69
C ASN A 308 -11.24 11.30 23.85
N VAL A 309 -10.95 12.41 23.13
CA VAL A 309 -9.72 12.61 22.36
C VAL A 309 -8.82 13.64 23.04
N GLU A 310 -7.68 13.20 23.51
CA GLU A 310 -6.66 14.03 24.13
C GLU A 310 -5.51 14.27 23.15
N MET A 311 -5.24 15.53 22.84
CA MET A 311 -4.14 15.96 21.99
C MET A 311 -2.94 16.34 22.87
N ILE A 312 -1.86 15.55 22.80
CA ILE A 312 -0.66 15.72 23.66
C ILE A 312 0.50 16.20 22.79
N LYS A 313 0.90 17.44 22.97
CA LYS A 313 2.06 17.99 22.26
C LYS A 313 3.35 17.51 22.90
N GLY A 314 4.03 16.59 22.23
CA GLY A 314 5.28 16.01 22.70
C GLY A 314 5.70 14.81 21.87
N LYS A 315 6.96 14.40 22.02
CA LYS A 315 7.49 13.20 21.36
C LYS A 315 7.45 12.03 22.36
N VAL A 316 6.97 10.88 21.92
CA VAL A 316 7.07 9.64 22.70
C VAL A 316 8.53 9.23 22.73
N ALA A 317 9.06 9.08 23.94
CA ALA A 317 10.45 8.70 24.17
C ALA A 317 10.63 7.19 24.13
N LYS A 318 9.68 6.45 24.70
CA LYS A 318 9.77 5.00 24.84
C LYS A 318 8.38 4.36 24.94
N ILE A 319 8.28 3.11 24.50
CA ILE A 319 7.13 2.24 24.74
C ILE A 319 7.66 0.94 25.32
N ASP A 320 7.23 0.64 26.53
CA ASP A 320 7.52 -0.61 27.24
C ASP A 320 6.27 -1.52 27.24
N GLN A 321 6.41 -2.72 27.79
CA GLN A 321 5.30 -3.63 28.04
C GLN A 321 5.25 -3.95 29.54
N GLU A 322 4.08 -3.80 30.14
CA GLU A 322 3.86 -4.17 31.54
C GLU A 322 3.63 -5.69 31.70
N GLN A 323 3.59 -6.15 32.96
CA GLN A 323 3.38 -7.57 33.28
C GLN A 323 2.03 -8.12 32.77
N ASN A 324 1.01 -7.27 32.63
CA ASN A 324 -0.29 -7.61 32.08
C ASN A 324 -0.30 -7.67 30.54
N GLY A 325 0.86 -7.46 29.91
CA GLY A 325 1.03 -7.49 28.44
C GLY A 325 0.63 -6.21 27.73
N LYS A 326 0.10 -5.18 28.42
CA LYS A 326 -0.29 -3.92 27.78
C LYS A 326 0.93 -3.00 27.52
N PRO A 327 0.95 -2.27 26.39
CA PRO A 327 1.97 -1.28 26.14
C PRO A 327 1.83 -0.06 27.03
N VAL A 328 2.96 0.47 27.51
CA VAL A 328 3.07 1.68 28.32
C VAL A 328 3.88 2.72 27.57
N VAL A 329 3.30 3.88 27.37
CA VAL A 329 3.90 5.01 26.67
C VAL A 329 4.52 5.99 27.67
N ASP A 330 5.81 6.25 27.48
CA ASP A 330 6.55 7.30 28.18
C ASP A 330 6.76 8.48 27.22
N ALA A 331 6.23 9.65 27.58
CA ALA A 331 6.28 10.87 26.77
C ALA A 331 6.41 12.11 27.64
N GLU A 332 6.88 13.21 27.05
CA GLU A 332 6.80 14.55 27.63
C GLU A 332 5.60 15.29 27.05
N ASP A 333 4.75 15.85 27.92
CA ASP A 333 3.74 16.83 27.56
C ASP A 333 4.35 18.22 27.66
N ILE A 334 4.78 18.76 26.53
CA ILE A 334 5.50 20.03 26.46
C ILE A 334 4.61 21.21 26.91
N LEU A 335 3.32 21.18 26.61
CA LEU A 335 2.41 22.26 26.95
C LEU A 335 2.15 22.34 28.46
N ASN A 336 2.03 21.20 29.12
CA ASN A 336 1.78 21.10 30.55
C ASN A 336 3.06 20.89 31.38
N GLN A 337 4.24 20.83 30.74
CA GLN A 337 5.56 20.66 31.36
C GLN A 337 5.61 19.45 32.30
N LYS A 338 5.05 18.30 31.89
CA LYS A 338 4.99 17.11 32.73
C LYS A 338 5.39 15.86 31.95
N MET A 339 5.95 14.89 32.65
CA MET A 339 6.15 13.55 32.11
C MET A 339 4.85 12.75 32.21
N ILE A 340 4.57 12.01 31.13
CA ILE A 340 3.44 11.09 31.04
C ILE A 340 3.99 9.68 31.00
N ARG A 341 3.47 8.83 31.88
CA ARG A 341 3.60 7.37 31.78
C ARG A 341 2.20 6.79 31.86
N ARG A 342 1.74 6.19 30.76
CA ARG A 342 0.34 5.74 30.66
C ARG A 342 0.24 4.42 29.89
N GLU A 343 -0.57 3.50 30.42
CA GLU A 343 -0.92 2.23 29.81
C GLU A 343 -2.05 2.38 28.80
N TYR A 344 -1.97 1.61 27.70
CA TYR A 344 -2.98 1.56 26.64
C TYR A 344 -3.26 0.10 26.24
N ASP A 345 -4.43 -0.16 25.63
CA ASP A 345 -4.77 -1.44 25.04
C ASP A 345 -4.08 -1.63 23.70
N LEU A 346 -3.90 -0.53 22.96
CA LEU A 346 -3.28 -0.52 21.64
C LEU A 346 -2.43 0.74 21.45
N VAL A 347 -1.29 0.60 20.80
CA VAL A 347 -0.48 1.72 20.35
C VAL A 347 -0.34 1.65 18.83
N VAL A 348 -0.63 2.77 18.16
CA VAL A 348 -0.51 2.89 16.70
C VAL A 348 0.63 3.83 16.34
N LEU A 349 1.68 3.30 15.76
CA LEU A 349 2.81 4.07 15.24
C LEU A 349 2.45 4.63 13.87
N ALA A 350 2.32 5.95 13.76
CA ALA A 350 2.15 6.65 12.51
C ALA A 350 3.48 6.70 11.75
N THR A 351 3.87 5.56 11.18
CA THR A 351 5.10 5.43 10.41
C THR A 351 5.01 6.16 9.08
N GLY A 352 6.16 6.68 8.63
CA GLY A 352 6.24 7.42 7.38
C GLY A 352 6.13 6.55 6.13
N MET A 353 6.14 7.22 4.97
CA MET A 353 6.21 6.61 3.66
C MET A 353 7.68 6.51 3.21
N GLU A 354 8.12 5.32 2.82
CA GLU A 354 9.39 5.05 2.17
C GLU A 354 9.14 4.68 0.70
N PRO A 355 9.83 5.31 -0.29
CA PRO A 355 9.56 4.99 -1.69
C PRO A 355 10.03 3.57 -2.04
N ASN A 356 9.25 2.88 -2.87
CA ASN A 356 9.58 1.51 -3.29
C ASN A 356 10.73 1.47 -4.30
N LEU A 357 10.99 2.55 -5.04
CA LEU A 357 12.01 2.62 -6.09
C LEU A 357 13.42 2.32 -5.60
N LYS A 358 13.75 2.74 -4.38
CA LYS A 358 15.10 2.57 -3.80
C LYS A 358 15.59 1.11 -3.78
N GLU A 359 14.69 0.14 -3.78
CA GLU A 359 15.01 -1.29 -3.67
C GLU A 359 14.76 -2.08 -4.96
N GLN A 360 14.02 -1.52 -5.92
CA GLN A 360 13.40 -2.32 -6.98
C GLN A 360 13.94 -2.09 -8.39
N ILE A 361 14.82 -1.10 -8.61
CA ILE A 361 15.21 -0.80 -9.99
C ILE A 361 16.72 -0.85 -10.19
N PRO A 362 17.22 -1.85 -10.93
CA PRO A 362 18.60 -1.91 -11.37
C PRO A 362 18.89 -0.92 -12.52
N LEU A 363 18.17 0.19 -12.60
CA LEU A 363 18.31 1.16 -13.67
C LEU A 363 19.34 2.21 -13.25
N LYS A 364 20.54 2.09 -13.74
CA LYS A 364 21.64 3.08 -13.58
C LYS A 364 21.28 4.49 -14.10
N GLU A 365 20.15 4.62 -14.78
CA GLU A 365 19.74 5.83 -15.48
C GLU A 365 18.64 6.62 -14.79
N ILE A 366 17.98 6.05 -13.76
CA ILE A 366 16.96 6.76 -12.98
C ILE A 366 17.63 7.57 -11.89
N GLN A 367 17.36 8.87 -11.89
CA GLN A 367 17.87 9.79 -10.88
C GLN A 367 16.89 9.82 -9.69
N LEU A 368 17.37 9.37 -8.55
CA LEU A 368 16.67 9.49 -7.27
C LEU A 368 17.23 10.67 -6.48
N ASP A 369 16.38 11.31 -5.68
CA ASP A 369 16.83 12.25 -4.68
C ASP A 369 17.50 11.53 -3.49
N GLU A 370 18.00 12.28 -2.53
CA GLU A 370 18.65 11.77 -1.32
C GLU A 370 17.74 10.87 -0.46
N ASP A 371 16.45 11.07 -0.55
CA ASP A 371 15.41 10.30 0.16
C ASP A 371 14.97 9.03 -0.60
N GLY A 372 15.37 8.91 -1.87
CA GLY A 372 15.06 7.77 -2.74
C GLY A 372 13.79 7.94 -3.58
N PHE A 373 13.21 9.14 -3.64
CA PHE A 373 12.14 9.47 -4.57
C PHE A 373 12.69 9.79 -5.96
N MET A 374 11.90 9.53 -6.98
CA MET A 374 12.29 9.80 -8.36
C MET A 374 12.12 11.28 -8.67
N HIS A 375 13.24 12.00 -8.83
CA HIS A 375 13.21 13.44 -9.08
C HIS A 375 12.62 13.75 -10.47
N PRO A 376 11.55 14.56 -10.55
CA PRO A 376 10.81 14.75 -11.81
C PRO A 376 11.59 15.50 -12.90
N ASP A 377 12.56 16.33 -12.51
CA ASP A 377 13.27 17.25 -13.43
C ASP A 377 14.61 16.68 -13.94
N PHE A 378 15.11 15.58 -13.36
CA PHE A 378 16.42 15.02 -13.72
C PHE A 378 16.34 13.70 -14.49
N GLN A 379 15.14 13.32 -14.95
CA GLN A 379 14.98 12.09 -15.72
C GLN A 379 15.29 12.32 -17.21
N LYS A 380 15.70 11.24 -17.89
CA LYS A 380 15.75 11.26 -19.35
C LYS A 380 14.36 11.59 -19.92
N PRO A 381 14.27 12.35 -21.04
CA PRO A 381 13.00 12.57 -21.72
C PRO A 381 12.27 11.24 -21.98
N GLY A 382 10.95 11.23 -21.80
CA GLY A 382 10.15 10.01 -21.97
C GLY A 382 10.11 9.08 -20.76
N ILE A 383 10.89 9.35 -19.70
CA ILE A 383 10.81 8.63 -18.42
C ILE A 383 10.23 9.57 -17.37
N TYR A 384 9.13 9.14 -16.76
CA TYR A 384 8.38 9.93 -15.81
C TYR A 384 8.08 9.14 -14.55
N SER A 385 7.73 9.84 -13.47
CA SER A 385 7.19 9.25 -12.25
C SER A 385 5.82 9.82 -11.94
N ALA A 386 5.00 9.06 -11.22
CA ALA A 386 3.66 9.47 -10.83
C ALA A 386 3.37 9.18 -9.35
N GLY A 387 2.64 10.09 -8.70
CA GLY A 387 2.17 9.96 -7.33
C GLY A 387 3.29 9.85 -6.30
N THR A 388 3.17 8.88 -5.41
CA THR A 388 4.11 8.70 -4.30
C THR A 388 5.50 8.19 -4.70
N ALA A 389 5.72 7.85 -5.96
CA ALA A 389 7.07 7.62 -6.49
C ALA A 389 7.91 8.91 -6.57
N LYS A 390 7.25 10.10 -6.64
CA LYS A 390 7.90 11.42 -6.66
C LYS A 390 8.13 12.00 -5.28
N ARG A 391 7.14 11.86 -4.40
CA ARG A 391 7.13 12.44 -3.04
C ARG A 391 5.95 11.89 -2.24
N PRO A 392 5.96 12.00 -0.91
CA PRO A 392 4.79 11.68 -0.10
C PRO A 392 3.61 12.60 -0.40
N VAL A 393 2.48 12.01 -0.80
CA VAL A 393 1.22 12.73 -1.09
C VAL A 393 0.02 11.85 -0.75
N ASP A 394 -1.15 12.47 -0.56
CA ASP A 394 -2.43 11.79 -0.36
C ASP A 394 -2.99 11.19 -1.67
N VAL A 395 -4.09 10.44 -1.56
CA VAL A 395 -4.72 9.77 -2.72
C VAL A 395 -5.24 10.78 -3.74
N ASN A 396 -5.85 11.88 -3.31
CA ASN A 396 -6.39 12.91 -4.21
C ASN A 396 -5.27 13.57 -5.02
N SER A 397 -4.21 14.00 -4.33
CA SER A 397 -3.02 14.58 -4.96
C SER A 397 -2.33 13.57 -5.89
N THR A 398 -2.30 12.28 -5.51
CA THR A 398 -1.78 11.20 -6.36
C THR A 398 -2.57 11.09 -7.67
N ILE A 399 -3.89 11.12 -7.63
CA ILE A 399 -4.74 11.01 -8.83
C ILE A 399 -4.49 12.21 -9.76
N GLN A 400 -4.48 13.43 -9.22
CA GLN A 400 -4.24 14.65 -10.00
C GLN A 400 -2.84 14.64 -10.67
N ASP A 401 -1.81 14.25 -9.91
CA ASP A 401 -0.45 14.12 -10.43
C ASP A 401 -0.36 13.05 -11.52
N SER A 402 -1.07 11.94 -11.37
CA SER A 402 -1.10 10.84 -12.34
C SER A 402 -1.73 11.25 -13.67
N THR A 403 -2.82 12.04 -13.65
CA THR A 403 -3.42 12.63 -14.86
C THR A 403 -2.42 13.56 -15.57
N GLY A 404 -1.73 14.43 -14.81
CA GLY A 404 -0.70 15.29 -15.38
C GLY A 404 0.50 14.50 -15.95
N THR A 405 0.86 13.39 -15.32
CA THR A 405 1.95 12.53 -15.81
C THR A 405 1.55 11.76 -17.06
N ALA A 406 0.29 11.30 -17.16
CA ALA A 406 -0.24 10.68 -18.38
C ALA A 406 -0.11 11.64 -19.57
N LEU A 407 -0.46 12.92 -19.38
CA LEU A 407 -0.30 13.94 -20.41
C LEU A 407 1.15 14.10 -20.87
N LYS A 408 2.11 14.15 -19.94
CA LYS A 408 3.56 14.21 -20.28
C LYS A 408 4.00 12.98 -21.10
N ALA A 409 3.58 11.79 -20.71
CA ALA A 409 3.88 10.57 -21.44
C ALA A 409 3.33 10.59 -22.87
N ILE A 410 2.08 11.04 -23.03
CA ILE A 410 1.41 11.22 -24.34
C ILE A 410 2.15 12.24 -25.21
N GLN A 411 2.62 13.36 -24.63
CA GLN A 411 3.39 14.36 -25.36
C GLN A 411 4.67 13.77 -25.94
N THR A 412 5.38 12.92 -25.19
CA THR A 412 6.57 12.23 -25.71
C THR A 412 6.25 11.35 -26.90
N VAL A 413 5.14 10.57 -26.83
CA VAL A 413 4.72 9.72 -27.96
C VAL A 413 4.39 10.53 -29.22
N ARG A 414 3.85 11.75 -29.06
CA ARG A 414 3.50 12.63 -30.21
C ARG A 414 4.69 13.34 -30.84
N LEU A 415 5.74 13.56 -30.07
CA LEU A 415 6.91 14.32 -30.53
C LEU A 415 7.97 13.45 -31.23
N ASN A 416 7.87 12.13 -31.08
CA ASN A 416 8.71 11.13 -31.71
C ASN A 416 7.94 10.34 -32.77
#